data_5d4b0c3ae07920af95fe15569fbac84a
#
_entry.id   5d4b0c3ae07920af95fe15569fbac84a
#
_cell.length_a   1.000
_cell.length_b   1.000
_cell.length_c   1.000
_cell.angle_alpha   90.00
_cell.angle_beta   90.00
_cell.angle_gamma   90.00
#
_symmetry.space_group_name_H-M   'P 1'
#
loop_
_entity.id
_entity.type
_entity.pdbx_description
1 polymer ?
#
loop_
_entity_poly.entity_id
_entity_poly.type
_entity_poly.pdbx_seq_one_letter_code
_entity_poly.pdbx_strand_id
1 'polypeptide(L)'
;NLIDDLIHDRFSRRMLVNAWHPALVPISSLSHRENIEAGFQVLPPCHLMWQVNVEEIPTPERIIIGGKDAIAGCADQSQVAQQLWLSNHNIPRFYIDLKLYQRSGDIFLGVPFNVASYSALLVLLSYLTGYIPRYFIHSFGDLHLYRNHLSQAQEQLRRVPKASPKLFSGLSVTAASGDSQFAKDTFNHVLNNSNVALLLNSYDSHG
;
A
#
# COMPACT_ATOMS: atom_id res chain seq x y z
N ASN A 1 -12.29 -6.56 10.91
CA ASN A 1 -12.21 -5.71 9.74
C ASN A 1 -10.89 -4.92 9.76
N LEU A 2 -10.12 -4.98 8.63
CA LEU A 2 -8.77 -4.41 8.54
C LEU A 2 -8.67 -2.95 9.01
N ILE A 3 -9.61 -2.09 8.63
CA ILE A 3 -9.60 -0.67 9.00
C ILE A 3 -9.87 -0.49 10.50
N ASP A 4 -10.78 -1.28 11.07
CA ASP A 4 -11.01 -1.26 12.52
C ASP A 4 -9.77 -1.71 13.29
N ASP A 5 -9.12 -2.78 12.83
CA ASP A 5 -7.90 -3.27 13.45
C ASP A 5 -6.77 -2.24 13.38
N LEU A 6 -6.59 -1.58 12.20
CA LEU A 6 -5.61 -0.51 12.04
C LEU A 6 -5.81 0.65 13.02
N ILE A 7 -7.06 0.95 13.39
CA ILE A 7 -7.38 2.06 14.30
C ILE A 7 -7.35 1.61 15.77
N HIS A 8 -7.96 0.45 16.09
CA HIS A 8 -8.21 0.03 17.47
C HIS A 8 -7.28 -1.07 17.98
N ASP A 9 -6.74 -1.93 17.09
CA ASP A 9 -5.80 -3.02 17.40
C ASP A 9 -4.62 -3.04 16.42
N ARG A 10 -3.96 -1.88 16.29
CA ARG A 10 -2.94 -1.59 15.26
C ARG A 10 -1.75 -2.54 15.24
N PHE A 11 -1.47 -3.22 16.33
CA PHE A 11 -0.41 -4.23 16.42
C PHE A 11 -0.90 -5.65 16.16
N SER A 12 -2.14 -5.79 15.70
CA SER A 12 -2.70 -7.08 15.30
C SER A 12 -1.88 -7.71 14.18
N ARG A 13 -1.52 -8.97 14.36
CA ARG A 13 -0.84 -9.78 13.32
C ARG A 13 -1.82 -10.45 12.37
N ARG A 14 -3.13 -10.13 12.48
CA ARG A 14 -4.23 -10.71 11.71
C ARG A 14 -4.73 -9.78 10.60
N MET A 15 -4.08 -8.62 10.42
CA MET A 15 -4.42 -7.65 9.37
C MET A 15 -3.95 -8.16 8.00
N LEU A 16 -4.61 -9.21 7.54
CA LEU A 16 -4.31 -9.94 6.33
C LEU A 16 -5.54 -10.03 5.45
N VAL A 17 -5.36 -9.78 4.16
CA VAL A 17 -6.38 -9.97 3.12
C VAL A 17 -5.91 -11.09 2.19
N ASN A 18 -6.73 -12.14 2.08
CA ASN A 18 -6.47 -13.30 1.24
C ASN A 18 -7.47 -13.35 0.09
N ALA A 19 -6.96 -13.40 -1.13
CA ALA A 19 -7.75 -13.51 -2.35
C ALA A 19 -7.84 -14.97 -2.87
N TRP A 20 -7.03 -15.88 -2.34
CA TRP A 20 -7.06 -17.27 -2.76
C TRP A 20 -8.22 -18.01 -2.13
N HIS A 21 -9.05 -18.64 -2.97
CA HIS A 21 -10.18 -19.45 -2.53
C HIS A 21 -10.01 -20.89 -3.05
N PRO A 22 -9.57 -21.85 -2.21
CA PRO A 22 -9.23 -23.21 -2.66
C PRO A 22 -10.41 -23.96 -3.33
N ALA A 23 -11.63 -23.71 -2.86
CA ALA A 23 -12.83 -24.35 -3.42
C ALA A 23 -13.24 -23.82 -4.81
N LEU A 24 -12.67 -22.70 -5.27
CA LEU A 24 -12.98 -22.08 -6.56
C LEU A 24 -11.84 -22.20 -7.57
N VAL A 25 -10.79 -22.93 -7.25
CA VAL A 25 -9.67 -23.19 -8.16
C VAL A 25 -10.18 -24.00 -9.36
N PRO A 26 -9.87 -23.60 -10.61
CA PRO A 26 -10.34 -24.31 -11.77
C PRO A 26 -9.83 -25.75 -11.82
N ILE A 27 -10.66 -26.63 -12.30
CA ILE A 27 -10.30 -28.03 -12.54
C ILE A 27 -9.54 -28.10 -13.86
N SER A 28 -8.28 -28.54 -13.82
CA SER A 28 -7.37 -28.53 -14.98
C SER A 28 -7.78 -29.44 -16.12
N SER A 29 -8.62 -30.46 -15.86
CA SER A 29 -9.17 -31.36 -16.89
C SER A 29 -10.38 -30.79 -17.62
N LEU A 30 -10.96 -29.68 -17.13
CA LEU A 30 -12.09 -29.01 -17.77
C LEU A 30 -11.61 -27.82 -18.61
N SER A 31 -12.36 -27.51 -19.67
CA SER A 31 -12.16 -26.27 -20.42
C SER A 31 -12.50 -25.04 -19.56
N HIS A 32 -12.07 -23.85 -19.99
CA HIS A 32 -12.44 -22.59 -19.32
C HIS A 32 -13.96 -22.41 -19.23
N ARG A 33 -14.69 -22.78 -20.28
CA ARG A 33 -16.15 -22.68 -20.31
C ARG A 33 -16.81 -23.60 -19.28
N GLU A 34 -16.40 -24.86 -19.24
CA GLU A 34 -16.91 -25.84 -18.28
C GLU A 34 -16.63 -25.42 -16.83
N ASN A 35 -15.45 -24.84 -16.56
CA ASN A 35 -15.12 -24.29 -15.26
C ASN A 35 -16.08 -23.13 -14.86
N ILE A 36 -16.39 -22.22 -15.81
CA ILE A 36 -17.34 -21.12 -15.56
C ILE A 36 -18.73 -21.68 -15.27
N GLU A 37 -19.21 -22.61 -16.09
CA GLU A 37 -20.54 -23.23 -15.94
C GLU A 37 -20.67 -24.01 -14.61
N ALA A 38 -19.56 -24.57 -14.12
CA ALA A 38 -19.47 -25.24 -12.81
C ALA A 38 -19.22 -24.26 -11.63
N GLY A 39 -19.10 -22.96 -11.87
CA GLY A 39 -18.92 -21.95 -10.82
C GLY A 39 -17.47 -21.77 -10.35
N PHE A 40 -16.48 -22.31 -11.07
CA PHE A 40 -15.06 -22.13 -10.74
C PHE A 40 -14.49 -20.85 -11.38
N GLN A 41 -13.34 -20.40 -10.84
CA GLN A 41 -12.60 -19.29 -11.42
C GLN A 41 -12.00 -19.69 -12.76
N VAL A 42 -11.96 -18.77 -13.73
CA VAL A 42 -11.26 -18.98 -15.01
C VAL A 42 -9.76 -18.89 -14.77
N LEU A 43 -9.35 -17.86 -14.00
CA LEU A 43 -7.96 -17.61 -13.62
C LEU A 43 -7.92 -17.30 -12.12
N PRO A 44 -7.24 -18.13 -11.34
CA PRO A 44 -7.04 -17.83 -9.91
C PRO A 44 -6.21 -16.56 -9.73
N PRO A 45 -6.44 -15.78 -8.66
CA PRO A 45 -5.72 -14.53 -8.43
C PRO A 45 -4.20 -14.76 -8.34
N CYS A 46 -3.44 -13.90 -9.02
CA CYS A 46 -1.98 -13.88 -8.91
C CYS A 46 -1.54 -13.16 -7.63
N HIS A 47 -2.25 -12.11 -7.23
CA HIS A 47 -2.07 -11.42 -5.96
C HIS A 47 -2.75 -12.24 -4.86
N LEU A 48 -2.01 -13.19 -4.28
CA LEU A 48 -2.57 -14.20 -3.40
C LEU A 48 -3.06 -13.63 -2.09
N MET A 49 -2.20 -12.89 -1.43
CA MET A 49 -2.52 -12.24 -0.16
C MET A 49 -1.62 -11.04 0.09
N TRP A 50 -2.12 -10.12 0.87
CA TRP A 50 -1.32 -9.02 1.40
C TRP A 50 -1.62 -8.80 2.87
N GLN A 51 -0.64 -8.29 3.59
CA GLN A 51 -0.70 -8.05 5.03
C GLN A 51 -0.15 -6.65 5.31
N VAL A 52 -0.73 -5.97 6.28
CA VAL A 52 -0.18 -4.74 6.82
C VAL A 52 0.44 -4.99 8.19
N ASN A 53 1.48 -4.22 8.49
CA ASN A 53 2.14 -4.19 9.77
C ASN A 53 2.29 -2.73 10.22
N VAL A 54 2.11 -2.49 11.51
CA VAL A 54 2.27 -1.17 12.12
C VAL A 54 3.38 -1.23 13.15
N GLU A 55 4.25 -0.24 13.14
CA GLU A 55 5.37 -0.12 14.07
C GLU A 55 5.41 1.28 14.67
N GLU A 56 5.72 1.37 15.95
CA GLU A 56 5.86 2.66 16.62
C GLU A 56 7.18 3.33 16.22
N ILE A 57 7.10 4.61 15.85
CA ILE A 57 8.26 5.42 15.49
C ILE A 57 9.00 5.80 16.77
N PRO A 58 10.31 5.51 16.88
CA PRO A 58 11.10 5.92 18.04
C PRO A 58 11.05 7.43 18.26
N THR A 59 11.01 7.87 19.52
CA THR A 59 10.93 9.31 19.87
C THR A 59 11.99 10.18 19.17
N PRO A 60 13.27 9.78 19.10
CA PRO A 60 14.28 10.58 18.38
C PRO A 60 13.95 10.76 16.89
N GLU A 61 13.42 9.72 16.26
CA GLU A 61 13.05 9.78 14.84
C GLU A 61 11.81 10.65 14.63
N ARG A 62 10.82 10.60 15.53
CA ARG A 62 9.66 11.51 15.51
C ARG A 62 10.09 12.98 15.65
N ILE A 63 11.10 13.29 16.46
CA ILE A 63 11.66 14.64 16.57
C ILE A 63 12.24 15.09 15.22
N ILE A 64 12.97 14.22 14.53
CA ILE A 64 13.52 14.52 13.20
C ILE A 64 12.41 14.77 12.19
N ILE A 65 11.36 13.92 12.18
CA ILE A 65 10.18 14.06 11.32
C ILE A 65 9.46 15.39 11.56
N GLY A 66 9.34 15.82 12.83
CA GLY A 66 8.71 17.09 13.18
C GLY A 66 9.56 18.33 12.84
N GLY A 67 10.80 18.13 12.40
CA GLY A 67 11.68 19.19 11.92
C GLY A 67 12.14 20.16 13.01
N LYS A 68 12.48 21.40 12.60
CA LYS A 68 13.10 22.40 13.48
C LYS A 68 12.28 22.71 14.74
N ASP A 69 10.96 22.78 14.60
CA ASP A 69 10.06 23.10 15.70
C ASP A 69 10.03 21.98 16.74
N ALA A 70 10.03 20.71 16.30
CA ALA A 70 10.10 19.57 17.20
C ALA A 70 11.48 19.45 17.88
N ILE A 71 12.57 19.73 17.15
CA ILE A 71 13.91 19.76 17.73
C ILE A 71 13.99 20.81 18.86
N ALA A 72 13.50 22.03 18.60
CA ALA A 72 13.49 23.10 19.59
C ALA A 72 12.53 22.81 20.76
N GLY A 73 11.31 22.32 20.44
CA GLY A 73 10.28 22.03 21.44
C GLY A 73 10.59 20.84 22.35
N CYS A 74 11.44 19.91 21.90
CA CYS A 74 11.86 18.73 22.65
C CYS A 74 13.24 18.85 23.28
N ALA A 75 13.96 19.95 23.03
CA ALA A 75 15.29 20.17 23.60
C ALA A 75 15.23 20.17 25.16
N ASP A 76 16.21 19.50 25.76
CA ASP A 76 16.38 19.42 27.23
C ASP A 76 15.16 18.89 28.01
N GLN A 77 14.19 18.26 27.32
CA GLN A 77 13.01 17.70 27.96
C GLN A 77 13.19 16.21 28.30
N SER A 78 12.48 15.75 29.33
CA SER A 78 12.37 14.32 29.61
C SER A 78 11.66 13.58 28.48
N GLN A 79 11.91 12.28 28.31
CA GLN A 79 11.27 11.47 27.26
C GLN A 79 9.74 11.55 27.27
N VAL A 80 9.12 11.59 28.46
CA VAL A 80 7.67 11.73 28.61
C VAL A 80 7.19 13.09 28.09
N ALA A 81 7.90 14.17 28.42
CA ALA A 81 7.57 15.50 27.95
C ALA A 81 7.74 15.64 26.43
N GLN A 82 8.78 15.02 25.85
CA GLN A 82 8.99 14.96 24.40
C GLN A 82 7.82 14.26 23.71
N GLN A 83 7.40 13.08 24.20
CA GLN A 83 6.26 12.35 23.64
C GLN A 83 4.96 13.15 23.71
N LEU A 84 4.73 13.85 24.82
CA LEU A 84 3.56 14.72 24.98
C LEU A 84 3.60 15.89 23.99
N TRP A 85 4.76 16.55 23.87
CA TRP A 85 4.95 17.65 22.91
C TRP A 85 4.67 17.19 21.48
N LEU A 86 5.27 16.07 21.04
CA LEU A 86 5.10 15.50 19.71
C LEU A 86 3.63 15.14 19.43
N SER A 87 2.92 14.65 20.44
CA SER A 87 1.50 14.30 20.30
C SER A 87 0.62 15.54 20.19
N ASN A 88 0.88 16.58 20.98
CA ASN A 88 0.15 17.85 20.95
C ASN A 88 0.34 18.61 19.63
N HIS A 89 1.44 18.35 18.92
CA HIS A 89 1.74 18.94 17.61
C HIS A 89 1.40 18.01 16.44
N ASN A 90 0.65 16.93 16.70
CA ASN A 90 0.20 15.96 15.68
C ASN A 90 1.35 15.35 14.86
N ILE A 91 2.54 15.20 15.44
CA ILE A 91 3.64 14.49 14.78
C ILE A 91 3.30 13.00 14.77
N PRO A 92 3.26 12.34 13.60
CA PRO A 92 2.86 10.94 13.48
C PRO A 92 3.63 10.01 14.41
N ARG A 93 2.93 9.03 14.96
CA ARG A 93 3.49 8.10 15.95
C ARG A 93 3.83 6.72 15.35
N PHE A 94 3.25 6.37 14.24
CA PHE A 94 3.35 5.02 13.69
C PHE A 94 3.75 5.02 12.23
N TYR A 95 4.53 4.02 11.84
CA TYR A 95 4.74 3.59 10.47
C TYR A 95 3.71 2.54 10.08
N ILE A 96 3.39 2.47 8.79
CA ILE A 96 2.62 1.39 8.20
C ILE A 96 3.41 0.79 7.03
N ASP A 97 3.54 -0.53 7.01
CA ASP A 97 4.13 -1.31 5.94
C ASP A 97 3.08 -2.20 5.29
N LEU A 98 3.22 -2.50 4.01
CA LEU A 98 2.40 -3.45 3.29
C LEU A 98 3.26 -4.50 2.62
N LYS A 99 2.96 -5.77 2.86
CA LYS A 99 3.60 -6.91 2.21
C LYS A 99 2.61 -7.63 1.31
N LEU A 100 2.96 -7.77 0.02
CA LEU A 100 2.22 -8.57 -0.96
C LEU A 100 2.97 -9.87 -1.25
N TYR A 101 2.25 -10.99 -1.26
CA TYR A 101 2.71 -12.22 -1.91
C TYR A 101 1.97 -12.42 -3.22
N GLN A 102 2.71 -12.43 -4.34
CA GLN A 102 2.23 -12.67 -5.69
C GLN A 102 2.77 -13.99 -6.19
N ARG A 103 1.87 -14.96 -6.50
CA ARG A 103 2.29 -16.32 -6.92
C ARG A 103 2.95 -16.34 -8.30
N SER A 104 2.61 -15.40 -9.18
CA SER A 104 3.11 -15.32 -10.56
C SER A 104 3.14 -13.87 -11.01
N GLY A 105 4.25 -13.41 -11.58
CA GLY A 105 4.48 -12.03 -11.99
C GLY A 105 5.21 -11.91 -13.32
N ASP A 106 4.58 -11.23 -14.30
CA ASP A 106 5.24 -10.74 -15.50
C ASP A 106 6.04 -9.48 -15.14
N ILE A 107 7.36 -9.60 -15.10
CA ILE A 107 8.24 -8.51 -14.66
C ILE A 107 8.18 -7.28 -15.56
N PHE A 108 7.88 -7.45 -16.84
CA PHE A 108 7.92 -6.35 -17.81
C PHE A 108 6.61 -5.55 -17.83
N LEU A 109 5.46 -6.21 -17.94
CA LEU A 109 4.17 -5.53 -18.02
C LEU A 109 3.41 -5.50 -16.69
N GLY A 110 3.28 -6.66 -16.02
CA GLY A 110 2.42 -6.78 -14.85
C GLY A 110 3.00 -6.13 -13.60
N VAL A 111 4.24 -6.42 -13.27
CA VAL A 111 4.87 -5.99 -12.01
C VAL A 111 4.91 -4.48 -11.82
N PRO A 112 5.23 -3.63 -12.82
CA PRO A 112 5.19 -2.17 -12.63
C PRO A 112 3.81 -1.66 -12.19
N PHE A 113 2.73 -2.17 -12.79
CA PHE A 113 1.36 -1.82 -12.40
C PHE A 113 1.02 -2.37 -11.01
N ASN A 114 1.49 -3.57 -10.68
CA ASN A 114 1.26 -4.15 -9.35
C ASN A 114 1.94 -3.32 -8.26
N VAL A 115 3.19 -2.91 -8.48
CA VAL A 115 3.92 -2.01 -7.57
C VAL A 115 3.18 -0.69 -7.41
N ALA A 116 2.75 -0.06 -8.50
CA ALA A 116 2.01 1.20 -8.45
C ALA A 116 0.70 1.07 -7.67
N SER A 117 -0.09 0.02 -7.93
CA SER A 117 -1.39 -0.22 -7.29
C SER A 117 -1.27 -0.44 -5.79
N TYR A 118 -0.33 -1.29 -5.36
CA TYR A 118 -0.16 -1.58 -3.92
C TYR A 118 0.55 -0.47 -3.17
N SER A 119 1.44 0.28 -3.82
CA SER A 119 1.98 1.51 -3.25
C SER A 119 0.88 2.56 -3.05
N ALA A 120 -0.03 2.71 -4.01
CA ALA A 120 -1.19 3.59 -3.87
C ALA A 120 -2.12 3.13 -2.73
N LEU A 121 -2.34 1.82 -2.59
CA LEU A 121 -3.11 1.25 -1.47
C LEU A 121 -2.45 1.57 -0.12
N LEU A 122 -1.12 1.39 -0.01
CA LEU A 122 -0.38 1.73 1.21
C LEU A 122 -0.52 3.21 1.56
N VAL A 123 -0.38 4.11 0.57
CA VAL A 123 -0.58 5.55 0.77
C VAL A 123 -2.02 5.85 1.20
N LEU A 124 -3.03 5.23 0.58
CA LEU A 124 -4.42 5.39 0.97
C LEU A 124 -4.65 4.97 2.44
N LEU A 125 -4.15 3.80 2.84
CA LEU A 125 -4.25 3.34 4.23
C LEU A 125 -3.55 4.30 5.20
N SER A 126 -2.41 4.86 4.81
CA SER A 126 -1.70 5.87 5.61
C SER A 126 -2.52 7.14 5.81
N TYR A 127 -3.20 7.63 4.77
CA TYR A 127 -4.11 8.77 4.89
C TYR A 127 -5.28 8.50 5.84
N LEU A 128 -5.86 7.30 5.77
CA LEU A 128 -7.00 6.92 6.61
C LEU A 128 -6.65 6.78 8.10
N THR A 129 -5.39 6.51 8.42
CA THR A 129 -4.94 6.21 9.78
C THR A 129 -4.08 7.30 10.39
N GLY A 130 -3.55 8.23 9.58
CA GLY A 130 -2.55 9.21 10.03
C GLY A 130 -1.17 8.60 10.27
N TYR A 131 -0.91 7.39 9.77
CA TYR A 131 0.39 6.73 9.87
C TYR A 131 1.30 7.18 8.72
N ILE A 132 2.60 6.98 8.85
CA ILE A 132 3.57 7.26 7.79
C ILE A 132 3.76 5.98 6.97
N PRO A 133 3.53 6.00 5.64
CA PRO A 133 3.82 4.86 4.78
C PRO A 133 5.34 4.67 4.71
N ARG A 134 5.83 3.43 4.93
CA ARG A 134 7.27 3.16 4.95
C ARG A 134 7.68 2.19 3.85
N TYR A 135 7.32 0.92 3.98
CA TYR A 135 7.76 -0.11 3.04
C TYR A 135 6.59 -0.78 2.33
N PHE A 136 6.69 -0.86 1.01
CA PHE A 136 5.97 -1.86 0.22
C PHE A 136 6.93 -3.03 -0.06
N ILE A 137 6.61 -4.20 0.47
CA ILE A 137 7.42 -5.41 0.35
C ILE A 137 6.70 -6.34 -0.63
N HIS A 138 7.34 -6.67 -1.76
CA HIS A 138 6.76 -7.50 -2.80
C HIS A 138 7.53 -8.83 -2.89
N SER A 139 6.85 -9.93 -2.58
CA SER A 139 7.39 -11.27 -2.66
C SER A 139 6.74 -12.03 -3.81
N PHE A 140 7.54 -12.74 -4.61
CA PHE A 140 7.07 -13.50 -5.77
C PHE A 140 7.30 -14.99 -5.57
N GLY A 141 6.35 -15.80 -6.08
CA GLY A 141 6.53 -17.22 -6.29
C GLY A 141 7.30 -17.45 -7.59
N ASP A 142 6.67 -17.19 -8.72
CA ASP A 142 7.29 -17.26 -10.06
C ASP A 142 7.34 -15.86 -10.67
N LEU A 143 8.55 -15.33 -10.84
CA LEU A 143 8.81 -14.06 -11.50
C LEU A 143 9.45 -14.35 -12.86
N HIS A 144 8.78 -13.96 -13.95
CA HIS A 144 9.20 -14.34 -15.30
C HIS A 144 9.17 -13.15 -16.27
N LEU A 145 9.97 -13.28 -17.33
CA LEU A 145 9.97 -12.41 -18.50
C LEU A 145 9.58 -13.22 -19.73
N TYR A 146 8.52 -12.79 -20.42
CA TYR A 146 8.12 -13.44 -21.66
C TYR A 146 9.15 -13.22 -22.78
N ARG A 147 9.38 -14.25 -23.60
CA ARG A 147 10.37 -14.20 -24.68
C ARG A 147 10.11 -13.10 -25.72
N ASN A 148 8.84 -12.82 -26.00
CA ASN A 148 8.42 -11.74 -26.90
C ASN A 148 8.62 -10.33 -26.34
N HIS A 149 9.00 -10.19 -25.04
CA HIS A 149 9.29 -8.91 -24.41
C HIS A 149 10.80 -8.63 -24.27
N LEU A 150 11.67 -9.52 -24.71
CA LEU A 150 13.12 -9.37 -24.50
C LEU A 150 13.69 -8.09 -25.15
N SER A 151 13.28 -7.76 -26.38
CA SER A 151 13.75 -6.57 -27.09
C SER A 151 13.27 -5.29 -26.41
N GLN A 152 12.03 -5.26 -25.96
CA GLN A 152 11.44 -4.14 -25.24
C GLN A 152 12.08 -3.93 -23.86
N ALA A 153 12.36 -5.03 -23.15
CA ALA A 153 13.07 -4.97 -21.86
C ALA A 153 14.52 -4.45 -22.05
N GLN A 154 15.21 -4.90 -23.10
CA GLN A 154 16.55 -4.36 -23.43
C GLN A 154 16.51 -2.88 -23.75
N GLU A 155 15.50 -2.42 -24.49
CA GLU A 155 15.33 -0.99 -24.77
C GLU A 155 15.04 -0.18 -23.50
N GLN A 156 14.18 -0.69 -22.60
CA GLN A 156 13.90 -0.06 -21.31
C GLN A 156 15.18 0.10 -20.46
N LEU A 157 16.05 -0.91 -20.43
CA LEU A 157 17.30 -0.88 -19.67
C LEU A 157 18.32 0.15 -20.21
N ARG A 158 18.19 0.58 -21.47
CA ARG A 158 19.02 1.63 -22.04
C ARG A 158 18.54 3.05 -21.71
N ARG A 159 17.29 3.19 -21.28
CA ARG A 159 16.70 4.49 -20.98
C ARG A 159 17.16 4.99 -19.62
N VAL A 160 17.43 6.29 -19.54
CA VAL A 160 17.75 6.94 -18.28
C VAL A 160 16.46 7.09 -17.46
N PRO A 161 16.40 6.60 -16.20
CA PRO A 161 15.23 6.80 -15.38
C PRO A 161 14.88 8.27 -15.21
N LYS A 162 13.62 8.61 -15.37
CA LYS A 162 13.08 9.94 -15.09
C LYS A 162 12.76 10.10 -13.61
N ALA A 163 12.49 11.32 -13.17
CA ALA A 163 12.10 11.58 -11.79
C ALA A 163 10.82 10.81 -11.44
N SER A 164 10.78 10.21 -10.26
CA SER A 164 9.61 9.48 -9.78
C SER A 164 8.41 10.41 -9.61
N PRO A 165 7.24 10.05 -10.13
CA PRO A 165 6.03 10.82 -9.92
C PRO A 165 5.63 10.80 -8.45
N LYS A 166 4.89 11.83 -8.03
CA LYS A 166 4.32 11.90 -6.68
C LYS A 166 2.83 11.59 -6.74
N LEU A 167 2.38 10.72 -5.85
CA LEU A 167 0.96 10.45 -5.69
C LEU A 167 0.34 11.52 -4.79
N PHE A 168 -0.63 12.25 -5.32
CA PHE A 168 -1.46 13.19 -4.55
C PHE A 168 -2.86 12.62 -4.46
N SER A 169 -3.38 12.49 -3.25
CA SER A 169 -4.81 12.35 -3.06
C SER A 169 -5.38 13.76 -2.90
N GLY A 170 -6.39 14.11 -3.68
CA GLY A 170 -7.22 15.29 -3.43
C GLY A 170 -8.10 15.18 -2.16
N LEU A 171 -7.86 14.14 -1.38
CA LEU A 171 -8.52 13.86 -0.12
C LEU A 171 -7.80 14.66 0.97
N SER A 172 -8.37 15.78 1.39
CA SER A 172 -8.01 16.36 2.68
C SER A 172 -8.64 15.51 3.78
N VAL A 173 -8.02 14.37 4.08
CA VAL A 173 -8.41 13.54 5.20
C VAL A 173 -7.60 14.02 6.40
N THR A 174 -8.26 14.70 7.30
CA THR A 174 -7.76 14.88 8.65
C THR A 174 -7.94 13.56 9.39
N ALA A 175 -7.00 12.63 9.17
CA ALA A 175 -7.01 11.27 9.72
C ALA A 175 -6.82 11.22 11.26
N ALA A 176 -6.95 12.34 11.94
CA ALA A 176 -6.74 12.45 13.37
C ALA A 176 -7.97 12.07 14.22
N SER A 177 -9.09 11.65 13.60
CA SER A 177 -10.34 11.45 14.38
C SER A 177 -10.40 10.16 15.18
N GLY A 178 -9.57 9.15 14.85
CA GLY A 178 -9.72 7.81 15.44
C GLY A 178 -11.08 7.15 15.13
N ASP A 179 -11.86 7.73 14.22
CA ASP A 179 -13.18 7.26 13.83
C ASP A 179 -13.07 6.23 12.70
N SER A 180 -13.26 4.97 13.07
CA SER A 180 -13.19 3.86 12.11
C SER A 180 -14.32 3.88 11.08
N GLN A 181 -15.49 4.42 11.42
CA GLN A 181 -16.59 4.52 10.47
C GLN A 181 -16.30 5.56 9.40
N PHE A 182 -15.80 6.72 9.78
CA PHE A 182 -15.35 7.75 8.83
C PHE A 182 -14.25 7.22 7.89
N ALA A 183 -13.27 6.47 8.42
CA ALA A 183 -12.22 5.88 7.60
C ALA A 183 -12.78 4.85 6.61
N LYS A 184 -13.73 3.99 7.01
CA LYS A 184 -14.40 3.03 6.13
C LYS A 184 -15.23 3.71 5.04
N ASP A 185 -15.99 4.72 5.40
CA ASP A 185 -16.83 5.47 4.45
C ASP A 185 -15.95 6.19 3.43
N THR A 186 -14.85 6.79 3.86
CA THR A 186 -13.86 7.40 2.98
C THR A 186 -13.21 6.36 2.07
N PHE A 187 -12.81 5.20 2.59
CA PHE A 187 -12.24 4.12 1.80
C PHE A 187 -13.22 3.63 0.73
N ASN A 188 -14.46 3.36 1.12
CA ASN A 188 -15.52 2.94 0.19
C ASN A 188 -15.83 4.02 -0.84
N HIS A 189 -15.82 5.30 -0.45
CA HIS A 189 -16.01 6.42 -1.36
C HIS A 189 -14.90 6.45 -2.43
N VAL A 190 -13.64 6.30 -2.03
CA VAL A 190 -12.50 6.24 -2.96
C VAL A 190 -12.62 5.07 -3.92
N LEU A 191 -12.98 3.89 -3.42
CA LEU A 191 -13.09 2.68 -4.25
C LEU A 191 -14.25 2.73 -5.25
N ASN A 192 -15.37 3.33 -4.87
CA ASN A 192 -16.61 3.30 -5.65
C ASN A 192 -16.85 4.56 -6.49
N ASN A 193 -16.00 5.58 -6.35
CA ASN A 193 -16.18 6.84 -7.04
C ASN A 193 -15.06 7.07 -8.07
N SER A 194 -15.37 6.86 -9.35
CA SER A 194 -14.43 7.08 -10.46
C SER A 194 -13.94 8.53 -10.59
N ASN A 195 -14.58 9.48 -9.92
CA ASN A 195 -14.20 10.90 -9.90
C ASN A 195 -13.17 11.22 -8.79
N VAL A 196 -12.90 10.30 -7.87
CA VAL A 196 -11.79 10.42 -6.92
C VAL A 196 -10.52 10.02 -7.63
N ALA A 197 -9.92 10.94 -8.34
CA ALA A 197 -8.65 10.71 -9.00
C ALA A 197 -7.51 10.71 -7.98
N LEU A 198 -6.81 9.58 -7.87
CA LEU A 198 -5.45 9.57 -7.37
C LEU A 198 -4.58 10.22 -8.45
N LEU A 199 -4.24 11.48 -8.29
CA LEU A 199 -3.49 12.24 -9.28
C LEU A 199 -1.99 11.95 -9.14
N LEU A 200 -1.38 11.48 -10.22
CA LEU A 200 0.07 11.44 -10.36
C LEU A 200 0.54 12.81 -10.83
N ASN A 201 1.26 13.52 -9.96
CA ASN A 201 1.91 14.78 -10.33
C ASN A 201 3.31 14.52 -10.89
N SER A 202 3.68 15.31 -11.92
CA SER A 202 4.99 15.22 -12.57
C SER A 202 5.26 13.84 -13.18
N TYR A 203 4.21 13.14 -13.65
CA TYR A 203 4.40 11.94 -14.44
C TYR A 203 4.85 12.30 -15.85
N ASP A 204 6.09 11.94 -16.15
CA ASP A 204 6.70 12.09 -17.49
C ASP A 204 7.09 10.70 -17.99
N SER A 205 6.44 10.22 -19.05
CA SER A 205 6.74 8.91 -19.64
C SER A 205 7.76 9.05 -20.78
N HIS A 206 8.50 7.96 -21.03
CA HIS A 206 9.16 7.78 -22.32
C HIS A 206 8.09 7.39 -23.34
N GLY A 207 7.98 8.15 -24.42
CA GLY A 207 7.13 7.85 -25.57
C GLY A 207 7.54 6.56 -26.28
#